data_0db7b7bffd6708ffda681f69db544097
#
_entry.id   0db7b7bffd6708ffda681f69db544097
#
_cell.length_a   1.000
_cell.length_b   1.000
_cell.length_c   1.000
_cell.angle_alpha   90.00
_cell.angle_beta   90.00
_cell.angle_gamma   90.00
#
_symmetry.space_group_name_H-M   'P 1'
#
loop_
_entity.id
_entity.type
_entity.pdbx_description
1 polymer ?
#
loop_
_entity_poly.entity_id
_entity_poly.type
_entity_poly.pdbx_seq_one_letter_code
_entity_poly.pdbx_strand_id
1 'polypeptide(L)'
;AGMVGGGPVESMQLGDWDRILSVNVSAVFRLCQASIPHLKQSPRGRIVNIGSIMTTLAGEGMGAYTTSKHAVAGLTKTLALELGEFGVTANYIQPGAIVTGITKASLDAGPEFEAFWSEKSALGRLGQPADIAGAINFLVSSDASFITGHGLVVDGGVMRKA
;
A
#
# COMPACT_ATOMS: atom_id res chain seq x y z
N ALA A 1 -5.44 4.77 -5.54
CA ALA A 1 -4.63 5.21 -6.68
C ALA A 1 -3.21 4.66 -6.53
N GLY A 2 -2.57 4.39 -7.63
CA GLY A 2 -1.20 3.91 -7.67
C GLY A 2 -0.85 3.40 -9.07
N MET A 3 0.42 3.32 -9.35
CA MET A 3 0.96 2.77 -10.59
C MET A 3 1.91 1.63 -10.27
N VAL A 4 1.80 0.56 -11.03
CA VAL A 4 2.81 -0.48 -11.13
C VAL A 4 3.43 -0.37 -12.52
N GLY A 5 4.66 -0.67 -12.62
CA GLY A 5 5.39 -0.67 -13.88
C GLY A 5 6.83 -1.01 -13.58
N GLY A 6 7.53 -1.43 -14.57
CA GLY A 6 8.89 -1.83 -14.32
C GLY A 6 9.59 -2.38 -15.55
N GLY A 7 10.65 -3.02 -15.25
CA GLY A 7 11.64 -3.61 -16.11
C GLY A 7 12.93 -3.70 -15.32
N PRO A 8 13.96 -4.36 -15.83
CA PRO A 8 15.28 -4.38 -15.21
C PRO A 8 15.77 -2.95 -14.91
N VAL A 9 16.38 -2.75 -13.74
CA VAL A 9 16.83 -1.43 -13.30
C VAL A 9 17.80 -0.80 -14.31
N GLU A 10 18.66 -1.60 -14.92
CA GLU A 10 19.64 -1.14 -15.91
C GLU A 10 19.04 -0.52 -17.19
N SER A 11 17.81 -0.93 -17.55
CA SER A 11 17.12 -0.46 -18.77
C SER A 11 15.91 0.43 -18.50
N MET A 12 15.60 0.68 -17.21
CA MET A 12 14.46 1.50 -16.82
C MET A 12 14.63 2.94 -17.30
N GLN A 13 13.62 3.46 -17.98
CA GLN A 13 13.61 4.87 -18.38
C GLN A 13 13.37 5.78 -17.18
N LEU A 14 14.16 6.85 -17.07
CA LEU A 14 14.02 7.82 -15.96
C LEU A 14 12.61 8.43 -15.89
N GLY A 15 11.97 8.66 -17.05
CA GLY A 15 10.59 9.17 -17.08
C GLY A 15 9.57 8.23 -16.43
N ASP A 16 9.74 6.91 -16.57
CA ASP A 16 8.87 5.93 -15.92
C ASP A 16 9.13 5.87 -14.40
N TRP A 17 10.40 5.91 -14.01
CA TRP A 17 10.80 6.06 -12.62
C TRP A 17 10.14 7.28 -11.97
N ASP A 18 10.32 8.46 -12.54
CA ASP A 18 9.79 9.72 -12.03
C ASP A 18 8.27 9.71 -11.95
N ARG A 19 7.61 9.16 -12.95
CA ARG A 19 6.15 9.04 -13.00
C ARG A 19 5.62 8.16 -11.88
N ILE A 20 6.23 7.00 -11.64
CA ILE A 20 5.84 6.09 -10.57
C ILE A 20 6.04 6.76 -9.20
N LEU A 21 7.18 7.39 -8.95
CA LEU A 21 7.42 8.09 -7.69
C LEU A 21 6.51 9.30 -7.51
N SER A 22 6.22 10.04 -8.56
CA SER A 22 5.30 11.18 -8.52
C SER A 22 3.91 10.75 -8.05
N VAL A 23 3.38 9.66 -8.60
CA VAL A 23 2.04 9.15 -8.26
C VAL A 23 2.03 8.43 -6.92
N ASN A 24 2.99 7.53 -6.69
CA ASN A 24 2.93 6.63 -5.54
C ASN A 24 3.49 7.23 -4.25
N VAL A 25 4.34 8.25 -4.35
CA VAL A 25 5.02 8.87 -3.19
C VAL A 25 4.67 10.34 -3.07
N SER A 26 5.00 11.16 -4.08
CA SER A 26 4.83 12.61 -3.99
C SER A 26 3.37 13.03 -3.81
N ALA A 27 2.43 12.38 -4.51
CA ALA A 27 1.01 12.65 -4.34
C ALA A 27 0.51 12.24 -2.93
N VAL A 28 0.98 11.10 -2.40
CA VAL A 28 0.64 10.66 -1.04
C VAL A 28 1.15 11.68 -0.02
N PHE A 29 2.42 12.10 -0.14
CA PHE A 29 3.00 13.12 0.73
C PHE A 29 2.17 14.42 0.71
N ARG A 30 1.85 14.95 -0.48
CA ARG A 30 1.09 16.19 -0.62
C ARG A 30 -0.30 16.10 0.00
N LEU A 31 -1.00 14.96 -0.18
CA LEU A 31 -2.32 14.74 0.42
C LEU A 31 -2.23 14.67 1.95
N CYS A 32 -1.25 13.95 2.49
CA CYS A 32 -1.01 13.92 3.93
C CYS A 32 -0.72 15.33 4.46
N GLN A 33 0.22 16.05 3.84
CA GLN A 33 0.60 17.41 4.24
C GLN A 33 -0.61 18.36 4.28
N ALA A 34 -1.43 18.35 3.24
CA ALA A 34 -2.64 19.19 3.16
C ALA A 34 -3.70 18.80 4.18
N SER A 35 -3.76 17.52 4.59
CA SER A 35 -4.77 17.03 5.54
C SER A 35 -4.38 17.26 7.00
N ILE A 36 -3.09 17.37 7.33
CA ILE A 36 -2.59 17.47 8.71
C ILE A 36 -3.26 18.57 9.55
N PRO A 37 -3.42 19.82 9.06
CA PRO A 37 -4.05 20.87 9.87
C PRO A 37 -5.48 20.53 10.30
N HIS A 38 -6.22 19.82 9.44
CA HIS A 38 -7.59 19.38 9.71
C HIS A 38 -7.63 18.16 10.63
N LEU A 39 -6.70 17.23 10.43
CA LEU A 39 -6.60 16.02 11.25
C LEU A 39 -6.23 16.35 12.71
N LYS A 40 -5.36 17.33 12.94
CA LYS A 40 -5.00 17.81 14.29
C LYS A 40 -6.19 18.40 15.05
N GLN A 41 -7.19 18.92 14.35
CA GLN A 41 -8.41 19.47 14.94
C GLN A 41 -9.53 18.41 15.10
N SER A 42 -9.35 17.24 14.52
CA SER A 42 -10.33 16.17 14.58
C SER A 42 -10.20 15.36 15.87
N PRO A 43 -11.31 15.07 16.58
CA PRO A 43 -11.26 14.18 17.76
C PRO A 43 -10.90 12.73 17.39
N ARG A 44 -10.87 12.40 16.10
CA ARG A 44 -10.56 11.07 15.57
C ARG A 44 -9.76 11.14 14.28
N GLY A 45 -8.66 11.91 14.28
CA GLY A 45 -7.77 12.00 13.11
C GLY A 45 -7.15 10.64 12.77
N ARG A 46 -7.26 10.22 11.51
CA ARG A 46 -6.73 8.94 11.02
C ARG A 46 -6.12 9.11 9.64
N ILE A 47 -4.93 8.53 9.45
CA ILE A 47 -4.27 8.39 8.15
C ILE A 47 -4.13 6.90 7.88
N VAL A 48 -4.62 6.45 6.73
CA VAL A 48 -4.38 5.07 6.24
C VAL A 48 -3.86 5.14 4.81
N ASN A 49 -2.57 4.93 4.65
CA ASN A 49 -1.91 4.91 3.35
C ASN A 49 -1.95 3.50 2.73
N ILE A 50 -1.92 3.43 1.40
CA ILE A 50 -1.94 2.15 0.68
C ILE A 50 -0.51 1.79 0.27
N GLY A 51 0.06 0.85 1.00
CA GLY A 51 1.32 0.19 0.70
C GLY A 51 1.14 -0.95 -0.31
N SER A 52 1.81 -2.06 -0.03
CA SER A 52 1.76 -3.34 -0.76
C SER A 52 2.52 -4.37 0.08
N ILE A 53 2.41 -5.66 -0.21
CA ILE A 53 3.40 -6.65 0.26
C ILE A 53 4.81 -6.27 -0.20
N MET A 54 4.95 -5.52 -1.30
CA MET A 54 6.22 -4.93 -1.77
C MET A 54 6.72 -3.77 -0.88
N THR A 55 6.06 -3.46 0.21
CA THR A 55 6.57 -2.59 1.29
C THR A 55 7.61 -3.31 2.15
N THR A 56 7.62 -4.63 2.11
CA THR A 56 8.53 -5.51 2.87
C THR A 56 9.33 -6.43 1.95
N LEU A 57 8.72 -6.85 0.82
CA LEU A 57 9.33 -7.70 -0.19
C LEU A 57 9.89 -6.85 -1.34
N ALA A 58 10.58 -7.52 -2.25
CA ALA A 58 10.98 -6.99 -3.54
C ALA A 58 10.55 -7.95 -4.66
N GLY A 59 10.39 -7.43 -5.88
CA GLY A 59 10.13 -8.22 -7.07
C GLY A 59 11.13 -7.86 -8.17
N GLU A 60 11.58 -8.85 -8.92
CA GLU A 60 12.39 -8.64 -10.11
C GLU A 60 11.61 -7.76 -11.10
N GLY A 61 12.31 -6.78 -11.72
CA GLY A 61 11.68 -5.82 -12.63
C GLY A 61 10.75 -4.80 -11.96
N MET A 62 10.65 -4.75 -10.63
CA MET A 62 9.75 -3.87 -9.89
C MET A 62 10.48 -2.74 -9.12
N GLY A 63 11.67 -2.33 -9.56
CA GLY A 63 12.52 -1.41 -8.81
C GLY A 63 11.83 -0.13 -8.37
N ALA A 64 11.24 0.64 -9.30
CA ALA A 64 10.53 1.88 -8.96
C ALA A 64 9.30 1.65 -8.07
N TYR A 65 8.51 0.61 -8.39
CA TYR A 65 7.33 0.27 -7.59
C TYR A 65 7.69 -0.12 -6.16
N THR A 66 8.64 -1.04 -6.00
CA THR A 66 9.14 -1.50 -4.68
C THR A 66 9.68 -0.31 -3.87
N THR A 67 10.53 0.51 -4.48
CA THR A 67 11.04 1.74 -3.84
C THR A 67 9.90 2.65 -3.39
N SER A 68 8.91 2.88 -4.26
CA SER A 68 7.76 3.73 -3.93
C SER A 68 6.97 3.20 -2.72
N LYS A 69 6.79 1.88 -2.62
CA LYS A 69 6.03 1.27 -1.54
C LYS A 69 6.80 1.26 -0.21
N HIS A 70 8.11 1.08 -0.23
CA HIS A 70 8.97 1.28 0.95
C HIS A 70 8.95 2.74 1.42
N ALA A 71 8.96 3.71 0.49
CA ALA A 71 8.86 5.13 0.82
C ALA A 71 7.55 5.49 1.54
N VAL A 72 6.42 4.91 1.11
CA VAL A 72 5.10 5.09 1.78
C VAL A 72 5.15 4.59 3.22
N ALA A 73 5.81 3.46 3.49
CA ALA A 73 5.95 2.97 4.86
C ALA A 73 6.79 3.91 5.72
N GLY A 74 7.93 4.39 5.20
CA GLY A 74 8.79 5.35 5.88
C GLY A 74 8.04 6.63 6.24
N LEU A 75 7.37 7.23 5.24
CA LEU A 75 6.52 8.42 5.44
C LEU A 75 5.44 8.18 6.51
N THR A 76 4.75 7.05 6.45
CA THR A 76 3.65 6.76 7.39
C THR A 76 4.17 6.60 8.82
N LYS A 77 5.32 5.96 9.02
CA LYS A 77 5.94 5.83 10.35
C LYS A 77 6.35 7.19 10.91
N THR A 78 6.90 8.08 10.08
CA THR A 78 7.23 9.45 10.47
C THR A 78 5.97 10.22 10.90
N LEU A 79 4.91 10.16 10.09
CA LEU A 79 3.62 10.79 10.41
C LEU A 79 3.03 10.27 11.74
N ALA A 80 3.18 8.99 12.04
CA ALA A 80 2.72 8.41 13.30
C ALA A 80 3.42 9.04 14.52
N LEU A 81 4.73 9.29 14.42
CA LEU A 81 5.51 9.93 15.49
C LEU A 81 5.18 11.43 15.62
N GLU A 82 5.08 12.14 14.49
CA GLU A 82 4.84 13.59 14.48
C GLU A 82 3.41 13.97 14.91
N LEU A 83 2.44 13.08 14.69
CA LEU A 83 1.03 13.41 14.90
C LEU A 83 0.44 12.74 16.17
N GLY A 84 1.20 11.87 16.83
CA GLY A 84 0.75 11.15 18.01
C GLY A 84 0.32 12.06 19.17
N GLU A 85 1.01 13.17 19.40
CA GLU A 85 0.66 14.16 20.42
C GLU A 85 -0.72 14.80 20.21
N PHE A 86 -1.23 14.79 18.96
CA PHE A 86 -2.57 15.29 18.60
C PHE A 86 -3.64 14.18 18.60
N GLY A 87 -3.31 12.95 19.04
CA GLY A 87 -4.22 11.81 19.00
C GLY A 87 -4.53 11.28 17.59
N VAL A 88 -3.75 11.70 16.57
CA VAL A 88 -3.88 11.23 15.20
C VAL A 88 -3.07 9.95 15.03
N THR A 89 -3.68 8.89 14.51
CA THR A 89 -2.94 7.67 14.12
C THR A 89 -2.65 7.68 12.63
N ALA A 90 -1.48 7.16 12.24
CA ALA A 90 -1.08 6.98 10.86
C ALA A 90 -0.61 5.55 10.64
N ASN A 91 -1.30 4.82 9.76
CA ASN A 91 -1.02 3.43 9.44
C ASN A 91 -0.99 3.21 7.93
N TYR A 92 -0.57 2.04 7.49
CA TYR A 92 -0.65 1.65 6.09
C TYR A 92 -1.13 0.21 5.95
N ILE A 93 -1.85 -0.07 4.85
CA ILE A 93 -2.25 -1.43 4.47
C ILE A 93 -1.19 -1.98 3.52
N GLN A 94 -0.91 -3.27 3.62
CA GLN A 94 -0.05 -4.01 2.70
C GLN A 94 -0.89 -5.07 1.96
N PRO A 95 -1.59 -4.68 0.86
CA PRO A 95 -2.35 -5.63 0.07
C PRO A 95 -1.44 -6.64 -0.63
N GLY A 96 -1.92 -7.87 -0.76
CA GLY A 96 -1.42 -8.84 -1.73
C GLY A 96 -1.91 -8.54 -3.14
N ALA A 97 -2.12 -9.58 -3.95
CA ALA A 97 -2.73 -9.46 -5.26
C ALA A 97 -4.26 -9.28 -5.13
N ILE A 98 -4.74 -8.10 -5.48
CA ILE A 98 -6.15 -7.70 -5.38
C ILE A 98 -6.71 -7.41 -6.77
N VAL A 99 -7.93 -7.86 -7.06
CA VAL A 99 -8.64 -7.59 -8.32
C VAL A 99 -8.99 -6.10 -8.39
N THR A 100 -8.23 -5.34 -9.17
CA THR A 100 -8.37 -3.87 -9.31
C THR A 100 -7.95 -3.41 -10.71
N GLY A 101 -8.08 -2.12 -10.99
CA GLY A 101 -7.58 -1.54 -12.23
C GLY A 101 -6.07 -1.74 -12.46
N ILE A 102 -5.26 -1.88 -11.40
CA ILE A 102 -3.82 -2.15 -11.52
C ILE A 102 -3.55 -3.56 -12.06
N THR A 103 -4.34 -4.54 -11.62
CA THR A 103 -4.18 -5.95 -12.00
C THR A 103 -4.98 -6.34 -13.24
N LYS A 104 -5.86 -5.44 -13.71
CA LYS A 104 -6.78 -5.73 -14.81
C LYS A 104 -6.07 -6.19 -16.08
N ALA A 105 -5.03 -5.51 -16.51
CA ALA A 105 -4.30 -5.88 -17.71
C ALA A 105 -3.69 -7.28 -17.62
N SER A 106 -3.18 -7.68 -16.46
CA SER A 106 -2.64 -9.02 -16.23
C SER A 106 -3.73 -10.09 -16.19
N LEU A 107 -4.89 -9.75 -15.63
CA LEU A 107 -6.06 -10.66 -15.60
C LEU A 107 -6.68 -10.85 -17.00
N ASP A 108 -6.75 -9.76 -17.78
CA ASP A 108 -7.27 -9.82 -19.16
C ASP A 108 -6.32 -10.56 -20.12
N ALA A 109 -5.03 -10.65 -19.78
CA ALA A 109 -4.03 -11.34 -20.60
C ALA A 109 -4.14 -12.86 -20.55
N GLY A 110 -4.73 -13.42 -19.48
CA GLY A 110 -4.92 -14.85 -19.33
C GLY A 110 -5.04 -15.30 -17.87
N PRO A 111 -5.26 -16.60 -17.64
CA PRO A 111 -5.46 -17.15 -16.31
C PRO A 111 -4.18 -17.28 -15.48
N GLU A 112 -3.01 -17.10 -16.08
CA GLU A 112 -1.71 -17.39 -15.46
C GLU A 112 -1.46 -16.51 -14.24
N PHE A 113 -1.83 -15.21 -14.32
CA PHE A 113 -1.68 -14.27 -13.22
C PHE A 113 -2.55 -14.67 -12.02
N GLU A 114 -3.80 -15.02 -12.27
CA GLU A 114 -4.73 -15.46 -11.22
C GLU A 114 -4.28 -16.79 -10.61
N ALA A 115 -3.91 -17.76 -11.44
CA ALA A 115 -3.42 -19.06 -11.00
C ALA A 115 -2.18 -18.92 -10.10
N PHE A 116 -1.19 -18.15 -10.54
CA PHE A 116 0.05 -17.91 -9.80
C PHE A 116 -0.20 -17.31 -8.41
N TRP A 117 -1.00 -16.25 -8.33
CA TRP A 117 -1.24 -15.59 -7.06
C TRP A 117 -2.21 -16.36 -6.15
N SER A 118 -3.17 -17.08 -6.72
CA SER A 118 -4.06 -17.97 -5.96
C SER A 118 -3.29 -19.15 -5.36
N GLU A 119 -2.34 -19.72 -6.10
CA GLU A 119 -1.45 -20.75 -5.58
C GLU A 119 -0.59 -20.23 -4.42
N LYS A 120 -0.06 -19.03 -4.52
CA LYS A 120 0.73 -18.39 -3.43
C LYS A 120 -0.12 -17.97 -2.24
N SER A 121 -1.40 -17.73 -2.43
CA SER A 121 -2.31 -17.37 -1.33
C SER A 121 -2.67 -18.62 -0.50
N ALA A 122 -2.58 -18.51 0.81
CA ALA A 122 -3.06 -19.57 1.71
C ALA A 122 -4.59 -19.74 1.62
N LEU A 123 -5.31 -18.66 1.25
CA LEU A 123 -6.76 -18.69 1.03
C LEU A 123 -7.16 -19.15 -0.38
N GLY A 124 -6.20 -19.48 -1.25
CA GLY A 124 -6.44 -20.05 -2.58
C GLY A 124 -7.14 -19.12 -3.58
N ARG A 125 -7.10 -17.80 -3.35
CA ARG A 125 -7.76 -16.82 -4.22
C ARG A 125 -7.04 -15.49 -4.23
N LEU A 126 -7.32 -14.67 -5.23
CA LEU A 126 -7.04 -13.23 -5.20
C LEU A 126 -7.93 -12.53 -4.17
N GLY A 127 -7.42 -11.43 -3.62
CA GLY A 127 -8.22 -10.54 -2.79
C GLY A 127 -9.19 -9.71 -3.62
N GLN A 128 -10.24 -9.25 -2.96
CA GLN A 128 -11.21 -8.32 -3.52
C GLN A 128 -11.06 -6.94 -2.86
N PRO A 129 -11.48 -5.84 -3.50
CA PRO A 129 -11.47 -4.52 -2.87
C PRO A 129 -12.16 -4.48 -1.51
N ALA A 130 -13.21 -5.30 -1.31
CA ALA A 130 -13.90 -5.42 -0.05
C ALA A 130 -13.03 -5.98 1.09
N ASP A 131 -12.07 -6.87 0.78
CA ASP A 131 -11.12 -7.39 1.77
C ASP A 131 -10.24 -6.26 2.33
N ILE A 132 -9.86 -5.31 1.47
CA ILE A 132 -9.07 -4.13 1.85
C ILE A 132 -9.92 -3.10 2.60
N ALA A 133 -11.15 -2.86 2.13
CA ALA A 133 -12.07 -1.91 2.76
C ALA A 133 -12.40 -2.29 4.21
N GLY A 134 -12.56 -3.58 4.51
CA GLY A 134 -12.76 -4.08 5.86
C GLY A 134 -11.60 -3.73 6.80
N ALA A 135 -10.35 -3.92 6.34
CA ALA A 135 -9.16 -3.57 7.09
C ALA A 135 -9.01 -2.05 7.30
N ILE A 136 -9.36 -1.23 6.29
CA ILE A 136 -9.37 0.22 6.41
C ILE A 136 -10.42 0.64 7.45
N ASN A 137 -11.64 0.11 7.38
CA ASN A 137 -12.71 0.41 8.33
C ASN A 137 -12.28 0.14 9.77
N PHE A 138 -11.58 -0.97 10.02
CA PHE A 138 -11.00 -1.25 11.33
C PHE A 138 -9.99 -0.17 11.74
N LEU A 139 -9.00 0.15 10.88
CA LEU A 139 -7.95 1.11 11.22
C LEU A 139 -8.45 2.55 11.43
N VAL A 140 -9.59 2.93 10.85
CA VAL A 140 -10.19 4.26 11.08
C VAL A 140 -11.19 4.28 12.24
N SER A 141 -11.52 3.13 12.82
CA SER A 141 -12.44 3.02 13.96
C SER A 141 -11.79 3.41 15.29
N SER A 142 -12.60 3.48 16.35
CA SER A 142 -12.15 3.62 17.74
C SER A 142 -11.34 2.41 18.22
N ASP A 143 -11.62 1.22 17.70
CA ASP A 143 -11.02 -0.04 18.14
C ASP A 143 -9.52 -0.11 17.78
N ALA A 144 -9.09 0.68 16.78
CA ALA A 144 -7.69 0.83 16.39
C ALA A 144 -7.01 2.08 16.99
N SER A 145 -7.58 2.68 18.03
CA SER A 145 -7.07 3.96 18.58
C SER A 145 -5.66 3.88 19.16
N PHE A 146 -5.16 2.71 19.49
CA PHE A 146 -3.79 2.48 19.97
C PHE A 146 -2.86 1.85 18.92
N ILE A 147 -3.28 1.82 17.65
CA ILE A 147 -2.50 1.30 16.54
C ILE A 147 -2.01 2.48 15.70
N THR A 148 -0.69 2.72 15.69
CA THR A 148 -0.06 3.77 14.87
C THR A 148 1.33 3.34 14.39
N GLY A 149 1.77 3.82 13.24
CA GLY A 149 3.03 3.45 12.60
C GLY A 149 3.05 2.01 12.04
N HIS A 150 1.90 1.33 12.04
CA HIS A 150 1.81 -0.09 11.70
C HIS A 150 1.45 -0.33 10.23
N GLY A 151 2.05 -1.38 9.65
CA GLY A 151 1.70 -1.89 8.33
C GLY A 151 0.87 -3.17 8.44
N LEU A 152 -0.44 -3.07 8.24
CA LEU A 152 -1.35 -4.22 8.31
C LEU A 152 -1.32 -4.99 6.99
N VAL A 153 -0.86 -6.24 7.04
CA VAL A 153 -0.84 -7.15 5.89
C VAL A 153 -2.24 -7.70 5.63
N VAL A 154 -2.70 -7.58 4.38
CA VAL A 154 -4.00 -8.10 3.91
C VAL A 154 -3.77 -8.77 2.56
N ASP A 155 -3.26 -9.99 2.59
CA ASP A 155 -2.69 -10.67 1.42
C ASP A 155 -3.16 -12.13 1.24
N GLY A 156 -4.12 -12.59 2.05
CA GLY A 156 -4.55 -13.99 2.02
C GLY A 156 -3.48 -14.99 2.44
N GLY A 157 -2.44 -14.54 3.15
CA GLY A 157 -1.35 -15.36 3.66
C GLY A 157 -0.19 -15.57 2.68
N VAL A 158 -0.13 -14.81 1.58
CA VAL A 158 0.95 -14.88 0.56
C VAL A 158 2.33 -14.76 1.19
N MET A 159 2.53 -13.80 2.10
CA MET A 159 3.83 -13.60 2.75
C MET A 159 4.21 -14.67 3.80
N ARG A 160 3.33 -15.60 4.08
CA ARG A 160 3.52 -16.68 5.08
C ARG A 160 3.61 -18.06 4.47
N LYS A 161 3.18 -18.21 3.22
CA LYS A 161 3.27 -19.47 2.50
C LYS A 161 4.69 -19.66 1.97
N ALA A 162 5.34 -20.73 2.41
CA ALA A 162 6.68 -21.13 1.98
C ALA A 162 6.67 -21.66 0.54
#